data_fe99737b0d0f564f1905f2e50482d3e1
#
_entry.id   fe99737b0d0f564f1905f2e50482d3e1
#
_cell.length_a   1.000
_cell.length_b   1.000
_cell.length_c   1.000
_cell.angle_alpha   90.00
_cell.angle_beta   90.00
_cell.angle_gamma   90.00
#
_symmetry.space_group_name_H-M   'P 1'
#
loop_
_entity.id
_entity.type
_entity.pdbx_description
1 polymer ?
#
loop_
_entity_poly.entity_id
_entity_poly.type
_entity_poly.pdbx_seq_one_letter_code
_entity_poly.pdbx_strand_id
1 'polypeptide(L)'
;MVLNELFASNHELSYITKKGDGISGDFLALISINNLIEIAQKIKSNIDEDAGYKISKVIHNYLSYNNKKIKINGKEIALSESLVMGILNVTPDSFSDGGNYINLDAAFDHVSKMVADGADIIDVGGESTRPGAVQVPEDEELKRVLPIIQKIHREFPNQFISIDTTKSKVAELAIEAGAHIINDISSFEFDSDILKVAKKYRVPLVIMHIKGRPQTMQKQPIYEDVVSEVYESLESKIKKAKLAGVDNLIIDPGIGFGKRVSDNYELLNRLSEFKGLGYPIMVGVSKKSFLGKSLNINVEHREIPTTAAETMAINNGARIVRTHNVINAKQSAEIVNLFKNPDRMINV
;
A
#
# COMPACT_ATOMS: atom_id res chain seq x y z
N MET A 1 6.76 -19.73 32.50
CA MET A 1 7.61 -20.92 32.71
C MET A 1 7.84 -21.67 31.40
N VAL A 2 6.80 -22.10 30.67
CA VAL A 2 6.94 -22.89 29.42
C VAL A 2 7.70 -22.18 28.29
N LEU A 3 7.49 -20.87 28.08
CA LEU A 3 8.24 -20.10 27.07
C LEU A 3 9.73 -20.01 27.43
N ASN A 4 10.08 -19.84 28.69
CA ASN A 4 11.48 -19.80 29.13
C ASN A 4 12.19 -21.15 28.89
N GLU A 5 11.50 -22.29 29.05
CA GLU A 5 12.06 -23.63 28.76
C GLU A 5 12.22 -23.84 27.24
N LEU A 6 11.28 -23.37 26.44
CA LEU A 6 11.37 -23.40 24.96
C LEU A 6 12.56 -22.60 24.43
N PHE A 7 12.85 -21.46 25.05
CA PHE A 7 13.97 -20.61 24.67
C PHE A 7 15.30 -21.06 25.27
N ALA A 8 15.32 -21.65 26.48
CA ALA A 8 16.55 -22.13 27.14
C ALA A 8 17.18 -23.35 26.43
N SER A 9 16.42 -24.11 25.66
CA SER A 9 16.93 -25.28 24.92
C SER A 9 17.64 -24.94 23.59
N ASN A 10 17.64 -23.69 23.16
CA ASN A 10 18.25 -23.24 21.91
C ASN A 10 19.46 -22.35 22.16
N HIS A 11 20.68 -22.88 22.03
CA HIS A 11 21.96 -22.18 22.27
C HIS A 11 22.28 -21.00 21.29
N GLU A 12 21.41 -20.73 20.30
CA GLU A 12 21.59 -19.65 19.30
C GLU A 12 20.81 -18.36 19.62
N LEU A 13 20.18 -18.25 20.79
CA LEU A 13 19.47 -17.04 21.21
C LEU A 13 20.45 -15.98 21.75
N SER A 14 20.71 -14.97 20.94
CA SER A 14 21.65 -13.92 21.34
C SER A 14 21.06 -12.84 22.24
N TYR A 15 19.74 -12.57 22.23
CA TYR A 15 19.11 -11.59 23.13
C TYR A 15 17.60 -11.84 23.29
N ILE A 16 17.12 -11.84 24.53
CA ILE A 16 15.70 -11.71 24.89
C ILE A 16 15.58 -10.48 25.78
N THR A 17 14.84 -9.47 25.36
CA THR A 17 14.44 -8.38 26.24
C THR A 17 12.98 -8.54 26.64
N LYS A 18 12.72 -8.54 27.96
CA LYS A 18 11.36 -8.53 28.51
C LYS A 18 10.88 -7.09 28.60
N LYS A 19 9.78 -6.77 27.94
CA LYS A 19 9.11 -5.47 28.05
C LYS A 19 7.83 -5.66 28.88
N GLY A 20 7.81 -5.16 30.10
CA GLY A 20 6.64 -5.20 31.02
C GLY A 20 6.85 -5.98 32.32
N ASP A 21 6.10 -5.58 33.37
CA ASP A 21 6.17 -6.12 34.74
C ASP A 21 5.07 -7.14 35.05
N GLY A 22 4.74 -8.05 34.15
CA GLY A 22 3.65 -8.98 34.35
C GLY A 22 3.76 -10.30 33.59
N ILE A 23 2.75 -11.14 33.77
CA ILE A 23 2.58 -12.47 33.11
C ILE A 23 2.35 -12.30 31.60
N SER A 24 1.90 -11.12 31.15
CA SER A 24 1.77 -10.72 29.74
C SER A 24 2.84 -9.69 29.41
N GLY A 25 3.98 -10.10 28.93
CA GLY A 25 5.05 -9.23 28.45
C GLY A 25 5.35 -9.47 26.99
N ASP A 26 5.68 -8.42 26.25
CA ASP A 26 6.23 -8.55 24.90
C ASP A 26 7.65 -9.07 24.99
N PHE A 27 8.01 -10.01 24.11
CA PHE A 27 9.34 -10.57 23.99
C PHE A 27 9.91 -10.23 22.63
N LEU A 28 11.13 -9.70 22.60
CA LEU A 28 11.93 -9.58 21.39
C LEU A 28 12.99 -10.70 21.42
N ALA A 29 12.97 -11.57 20.40
CA ALA A 29 13.95 -12.63 20.23
C ALA A 29 14.61 -12.53 18.85
N LEU A 30 15.96 -12.51 18.83
CA LEU A 30 16.70 -12.71 17.59
C LEU A 30 16.89 -14.23 17.40
N ILE A 31 16.24 -14.78 16.37
CA ILE A 31 16.15 -16.22 16.18
C ILE A 31 16.26 -16.57 14.71
N SER A 32 16.88 -17.69 14.37
CA SER A 32 16.89 -18.16 12.99
C SER A 32 15.47 -18.57 12.53
N ILE A 33 15.20 -18.43 11.22
CA ILE A 33 13.89 -18.80 10.66
C ILE A 33 13.54 -20.26 10.94
N ASN A 34 14.53 -21.17 10.89
CA ASN A 34 14.31 -22.58 11.17
C ASN A 34 13.87 -22.81 12.62
N ASN A 35 14.53 -22.15 13.55
CA ASN A 35 14.17 -22.20 14.98
C ASN A 35 12.78 -21.59 15.22
N LEU A 36 12.43 -20.51 14.52
CA LEU A 36 11.12 -19.90 14.61
C LEU A 36 10.00 -20.85 14.13
N ILE A 37 10.23 -21.59 13.05
CA ILE A 37 9.32 -22.62 12.54
C ILE A 37 9.14 -23.74 13.59
N GLU A 38 10.22 -24.22 14.17
CA GLU A 38 10.19 -25.26 15.19
C GLU A 38 9.42 -24.80 16.44
N ILE A 39 9.66 -23.57 16.90
CA ILE A 39 8.93 -22.96 18.03
C ILE A 39 7.43 -22.85 17.72
N ALA A 40 7.07 -22.38 16.53
CA ALA A 40 5.67 -22.29 16.11
C ALA A 40 4.98 -23.67 16.14
N GLN A 41 5.68 -24.73 15.72
CA GLN A 41 5.16 -26.10 15.79
C GLN A 41 5.00 -26.59 17.25
N LYS A 42 5.99 -26.32 18.12
CA LYS A 42 5.90 -26.65 19.55
C LYS A 42 4.77 -25.90 20.25
N ILE A 43 4.58 -24.61 19.94
CA ILE A 43 3.44 -23.84 20.46
C ILE A 43 2.13 -24.47 20.01
N LYS A 44 2.01 -24.78 18.72
CA LYS A 44 0.80 -25.40 18.14
C LYS A 44 0.44 -26.72 18.83
N SER A 45 1.42 -27.58 19.07
CA SER A 45 1.16 -28.95 19.60
C SER A 45 1.02 -29.00 21.13
N ASN A 46 1.67 -28.09 21.88
CA ASN A 46 1.83 -28.25 23.33
C ASN A 46 1.24 -27.11 24.17
N ILE A 47 0.89 -25.97 23.55
CA ILE A 47 0.47 -24.79 24.30
C ILE A 47 -0.88 -24.25 23.79
N ASP A 48 -0.93 -23.82 22.53
CA ASP A 48 -2.10 -23.19 21.90
C ASP A 48 -2.04 -23.41 20.39
N GLU A 49 -3.00 -24.20 19.89
CA GLU A 49 -3.06 -24.54 18.47
C GLU A 49 -3.32 -23.32 17.60
N ASP A 50 -4.17 -22.38 18.01
CA ASP A 50 -4.49 -21.17 17.26
C ASP A 50 -3.29 -20.20 17.21
N ALA A 51 -2.60 -20.00 18.33
CA ALA A 51 -1.39 -19.18 18.37
C ALA A 51 -0.28 -19.77 17.49
N GLY A 52 -0.03 -21.08 17.58
CA GLY A 52 0.95 -21.76 16.74
C GLY A 52 0.61 -21.68 15.25
N TYR A 53 -0.68 -21.81 14.91
CA TYR A 53 -1.15 -21.61 13.52
C TYR A 53 -0.92 -20.18 13.02
N LYS A 54 -1.26 -19.17 13.82
CA LYS A 54 -1.05 -17.75 13.46
C LYS A 54 0.42 -17.46 13.21
N ILE A 55 1.32 -17.89 14.09
CA ILE A 55 2.77 -17.71 13.93
C ILE A 55 3.26 -18.40 12.65
N SER A 56 2.88 -19.66 12.42
CA SER A 56 3.26 -20.41 11.22
C SER A 56 2.78 -19.71 9.94
N LYS A 57 1.57 -19.15 9.94
CA LYS A 57 1.00 -18.40 8.82
C LYS A 57 1.79 -17.13 8.53
N VAL A 58 2.15 -16.36 9.56
CA VAL A 58 2.96 -15.13 9.40
C VAL A 58 4.33 -15.46 8.81
N ILE A 59 4.98 -16.49 9.31
CA ILE A 59 6.28 -16.98 8.79
C ILE A 59 6.14 -17.38 7.32
N HIS A 60 5.14 -18.20 6.99
CA HIS A 60 4.90 -18.64 5.63
C HIS A 60 4.66 -17.45 4.67
N ASN A 61 3.82 -16.50 5.08
CA ASN A 61 3.54 -15.29 4.30
C ASN A 61 4.80 -14.47 4.05
N TYR A 62 5.64 -14.30 5.07
CA TYR A 62 6.89 -13.55 4.98
C TYR A 62 7.87 -14.21 4.00
N LEU A 63 8.07 -15.53 4.13
CA LEU A 63 8.99 -16.29 3.27
C LEU A 63 8.52 -16.37 1.82
N SER A 64 7.22 -16.52 1.60
CA SER A 64 6.63 -16.60 0.26
C SER A 64 6.38 -15.23 -0.39
N TYR A 65 6.70 -14.14 0.31
CA TYR A 65 6.32 -12.78 -0.12
C TYR A 65 6.86 -12.39 -1.51
N ASN A 66 8.10 -12.77 -1.81
CA ASN A 66 8.73 -12.45 -3.10
C ASN A 66 8.08 -13.18 -4.30
N ASN A 67 7.34 -14.26 -4.04
CA ASN A 67 6.62 -15.04 -5.05
C ASN A 67 5.16 -14.61 -5.18
N LYS A 68 4.75 -13.50 -4.53
CA LYS A 68 3.37 -13.01 -4.60
C LYS A 68 3.01 -12.59 -6.01
N LYS A 69 1.76 -12.85 -6.35
CA LYS A 69 1.14 -12.41 -7.59
C LYS A 69 -0.13 -11.65 -7.27
N ILE A 70 -0.52 -10.78 -8.19
CA ILE A 70 -1.82 -10.12 -8.17
C ILE A 70 -2.56 -10.44 -9.45
N LYS A 71 -3.86 -10.59 -9.39
CA LYS A 71 -4.67 -10.83 -10.57
C LYS A 71 -5.34 -9.54 -11.01
N ILE A 72 -4.95 -9.01 -12.18
CA ILE A 72 -5.52 -7.79 -12.75
C ILE A 72 -6.07 -8.12 -14.14
N ASN A 73 -7.33 -7.80 -14.39
CA ASN A 73 -7.99 -8.06 -15.67
C ASN A 73 -7.81 -9.51 -16.17
N GLY A 74 -7.96 -10.48 -15.25
CA GLY A 74 -7.80 -11.90 -15.55
C GLY A 74 -6.35 -12.40 -15.70
N LYS A 75 -5.36 -11.50 -15.78
CA LYS A 75 -3.94 -11.83 -15.89
C LYS A 75 -3.30 -11.93 -14.51
N GLU A 76 -2.47 -12.94 -14.28
CA GLU A 76 -1.59 -13.02 -13.10
C GLU A 76 -0.32 -12.21 -13.33
N ILE A 77 -0.12 -11.17 -12.54
CA ILE A 77 1.06 -10.32 -12.56
C ILE A 77 1.98 -10.75 -11.41
N ALA A 78 3.17 -11.20 -11.74
CA ALA A 78 4.19 -11.49 -10.75
C ALA A 78 4.71 -10.18 -10.13
N LEU A 79 4.86 -10.19 -8.79
CA LEU A 79 5.36 -9.04 -8.04
C LEU A 79 6.81 -9.29 -7.55
N SER A 80 7.59 -10.02 -8.35
CA SER A 80 9.04 -10.15 -8.14
C SER A 80 9.74 -8.79 -8.21
N GLU A 81 9.24 -7.92 -9.07
CA GLU A 81 9.65 -6.52 -9.20
C GLU A 81 8.52 -5.60 -8.73
N SER A 82 8.87 -4.38 -8.34
CA SER A 82 7.87 -3.41 -7.91
C SER A 82 7.22 -2.72 -9.10
N LEU A 83 5.89 -2.65 -9.10
CA LEU A 83 5.10 -1.89 -10.07
C LEU A 83 5.08 -0.41 -9.69
N VAL A 84 5.05 0.46 -10.70
CA VAL A 84 4.92 1.91 -10.52
C VAL A 84 3.51 2.35 -10.92
N MET A 85 2.81 2.96 -9.96
CA MET A 85 1.47 3.51 -10.11
C MET A 85 1.56 5.04 -10.21
N GLY A 86 1.34 5.56 -11.41
CA GLY A 86 1.36 7.00 -11.68
C GLY A 86 0.06 7.68 -11.25
N ILE A 87 0.15 8.79 -10.54
CA ILE A 87 -0.98 9.55 -9.99
C ILE A 87 -1.54 10.51 -11.03
N LEU A 88 -2.82 10.37 -11.36
CA LEU A 88 -3.58 11.31 -12.17
C LEU A 88 -4.71 11.93 -11.35
N ASN A 89 -4.49 13.13 -10.79
CA ASN A 89 -5.54 13.88 -10.11
C ASN A 89 -6.34 14.70 -11.13
N VAL A 90 -7.60 14.35 -11.34
CA VAL A 90 -8.50 15.03 -12.27
C VAL A 90 -9.36 16.03 -11.49
N THR A 91 -8.69 17.04 -10.94
CA THR A 91 -9.36 18.12 -10.17
C THR A 91 -9.29 19.44 -10.94
N PRO A 92 -10.23 20.39 -10.69
CA PRO A 92 -10.22 21.69 -11.37
C PRO A 92 -8.88 22.41 -11.26
N ASP A 93 -8.20 22.32 -10.12
CA ASP A 93 -6.90 22.96 -9.91
C ASP A 93 -5.75 22.31 -10.68
N SER A 94 -5.93 21.09 -11.17
CA SER A 94 -4.85 20.32 -11.82
C SER A 94 -4.78 20.53 -13.33
N PHE A 95 -5.94 20.73 -14.00
CA PHE A 95 -6.04 20.77 -15.47
C PHE A 95 -7.07 21.81 -15.95
N SER A 96 -7.23 22.94 -15.26
CA SER A 96 -8.12 24.01 -15.69
C SER A 96 -7.34 25.14 -16.37
N ASP A 97 -7.83 25.63 -17.49
CA ASP A 97 -7.34 26.85 -18.15
C ASP A 97 -7.89 28.12 -17.47
N GLY A 98 -8.02 28.11 -16.12
CA GLY A 98 -8.64 29.20 -15.36
C GLY A 98 -10.16 29.15 -15.32
N GLY A 99 -10.81 28.03 -15.74
CA GLY A 99 -12.25 27.81 -15.75
C GLY A 99 -12.68 26.55 -14.96
N ASN A 100 -14.01 26.35 -14.85
CA ASN A 100 -14.60 25.23 -14.10
C ASN A 100 -14.56 23.89 -14.84
N TYR A 101 -13.95 23.82 -16.02
CA TYR A 101 -13.91 22.60 -16.85
C TYR A 101 -12.51 22.02 -16.85
N ILE A 102 -12.44 20.69 -16.68
CA ILE A 102 -11.22 19.91 -16.76
C ILE A 102 -10.81 19.83 -18.23
N ASN A 103 -9.57 20.20 -18.53
CA ASN A 103 -9.00 19.99 -19.84
C ASN A 103 -8.63 18.51 -20.02
N LEU A 104 -9.49 17.75 -20.71
CA LEU A 104 -9.32 16.32 -20.95
C LEU A 104 -8.05 16.02 -21.77
N ASP A 105 -7.66 16.91 -22.69
CA ASP A 105 -6.49 16.69 -23.52
C ASP A 105 -5.21 16.89 -22.71
N ALA A 106 -5.13 17.92 -21.86
CA ALA A 106 -4.01 18.10 -20.96
C ALA A 106 -3.86 16.94 -19.94
N ALA A 107 -4.98 16.42 -19.42
CA ALA A 107 -4.96 15.23 -18.57
C ALA A 107 -4.44 14.00 -19.33
N PHE A 108 -4.86 13.83 -20.58
CA PHE A 108 -4.43 12.73 -21.43
C PHE A 108 -2.95 12.84 -21.85
N ASP A 109 -2.47 14.05 -22.15
CA ASP A 109 -1.04 14.30 -22.43
C ASP A 109 -0.17 13.91 -21.23
N HIS A 110 -0.64 14.21 -20.01
CA HIS A 110 0.04 13.78 -18.80
C HIS A 110 0.05 12.25 -18.65
N VAL A 111 -1.07 11.58 -18.94
CA VAL A 111 -1.14 10.10 -18.98
C VAL A 111 -0.16 9.55 -20.01
N SER A 112 -0.14 10.10 -21.22
CA SER A 112 0.75 9.66 -22.31
C SER A 112 2.22 9.75 -21.89
N LYS A 113 2.57 10.82 -21.18
CA LYS A 113 3.91 10.94 -20.59
C LYS A 113 4.17 9.88 -19.54
N MET A 114 3.25 9.65 -18.58
CA MET A 114 3.43 8.61 -17.56
C MET A 114 3.58 7.21 -18.17
N VAL A 115 2.83 6.90 -19.22
CA VAL A 115 2.95 5.63 -19.97
C VAL A 115 4.31 5.53 -20.65
N ALA A 116 4.77 6.59 -21.31
CA ALA A 116 6.08 6.65 -21.95
C ALA A 116 7.23 6.54 -20.92
N ASP A 117 7.06 7.11 -19.73
CA ASP A 117 7.98 7.00 -18.59
C ASP A 117 7.95 5.61 -17.93
N GLY A 118 7.05 4.72 -18.37
CA GLY A 118 6.97 3.32 -17.95
C GLY A 118 6.04 3.05 -16.76
N ALA A 119 4.99 3.85 -16.54
CA ALA A 119 3.98 3.52 -15.54
C ALA A 119 3.33 2.16 -15.83
N ASP A 120 3.24 1.30 -14.82
CA ASP A 120 2.53 0.01 -14.92
C ASP A 120 1.03 0.20 -14.70
N ILE A 121 0.65 1.16 -13.86
CA ILE A 121 -0.72 1.47 -13.48
C ILE A 121 -0.90 2.99 -13.52
N ILE A 122 -2.04 3.46 -14.04
CA ILE A 122 -2.47 4.86 -13.93
C ILE A 122 -3.59 4.92 -12.89
N ASP A 123 -3.40 5.68 -11.83
CA ASP A 123 -4.36 5.83 -10.74
C ASP A 123 -5.13 7.14 -10.87
N VAL A 124 -6.40 7.05 -11.27
CA VAL A 124 -7.25 8.18 -11.61
C VAL A 124 -8.10 8.57 -10.41
N GLY A 125 -7.94 9.79 -9.92
CA GLY A 125 -8.71 10.34 -8.80
C GLY A 125 -9.44 11.63 -9.17
N GLY A 126 -10.75 11.69 -8.89
CA GLY A 126 -11.60 12.88 -9.12
C GLY A 126 -11.79 13.75 -7.88
N GLU A 127 -11.40 13.26 -6.71
CA GLU A 127 -11.49 13.94 -5.42
C GLU A 127 -10.10 14.07 -4.78
N SER A 128 -9.82 15.25 -4.20
CA SER A 128 -8.57 15.46 -3.47
C SER A 128 -8.67 14.82 -2.08
N THR A 129 -7.70 13.98 -1.73
CA THR A 129 -7.57 13.36 -0.41
C THR A 129 -6.62 14.10 0.52
N ARG A 130 -6.19 15.33 0.14
CA ARG A 130 -5.34 16.18 0.97
C ARG A 130 -6.05 16.62 2.24
N PRO A 131 -5.32 16.85 3.35
CA PRO A 131 -5.92 17.39 4.56
C PRO A 131 -6.73 18.67 4.28
N GLY A 132 -7.98 18.70 4.74
CA GLY A 132 -8.87 19.86 4.56
C GLY A 132 -9.58 19.95 3.21
N ALA A 133 -9.37 18.99 2.29
CA ALA A 133 -10.10 18.97 1.03
C ALA A 133 -11.63 18.83 1.25
N VAL A 134 -12.39 19.54 0.43
CA VAL A 134 -13.86 19.44 0.42
C VAL A 134 -14.27 18.19 -0.32
N GLN A 135 -15.23 17.46 0.23
CA GLN A 135 -15.76 16.27 -0.39
C GLN A 135 -16.51 16.63 -1.69
N VAL A 136 -16.24 15.87 -2.73
CA VAL A 136 -16.84 16.04 -4.06
C VAL A 136 -18.11 15.19 -4.15
N PRO A 137 -19.26 15.73 -4.63
CA PRO A 137 -20.45 14.94 -4.89
C PRO A 137 -20.16 13.84 -5.94
N GLU A 138 -20.86 12.71 -5.82
CA GLU A 138 -20.66 11.53 -6.65
C GLU A 138 -20.78 11.83 -8.16
N ASP A 139 -21.85 12.53 -8.56
CA ASP A 139 -22.08 12.88 -9.97
C ASP A 139 -20.98 13.82 -10.53
N GLU A 140 -20.40 14.66 -9.70
CA GLU A 140 -19.29 15.52 -10.08
C GLU A 140 -17.99 14.73 -10.23
N GLU A 141 -17.73 13.80 -9.34
CA GLU A 141 -16.57 12.90 -9.43
C GLU A 141 -16.65 12.05 -10.70
N LEU A 142 -17.82 11.50 -11.00
CA LEU A 142 -18.07 10.73 -12.24
C LEU A 142 -17.78 11.54 -13.50
N LYS A 143 -18.24 12.80 -13.56
CA LYS A 143 -17.96 13.69 -14.71
C LYS A 143 -16.47 13.91 -14.94
N ARG A 144 -15.68 13.89 -13.87
CA ARG A 144 -14.21 14.07 -13.94
C ARG A 144 -13.50 12.82 -14.41
N VAL A 145 -13.82 11.66 -13.82
CA VAL A 145 -13.02 10.44 -14.01
C VAL A 145 -13.43 9.61 -15.23
N LEU A 146 -14.73 9.52 -15.55
CA LEU A 146 -15.17 8.61 -16.61
C LEU A 146 -14.60 8.97 -18.00
N PRO A 147 -14.62 10.24 -18.45
CA PRO A 147 -14.11 10.56 -19.77
C PRO A 147 -12.63 10.20 -19.96
N ILE A 148 -11.81 10.44 -18.94
CA ILE A 148 -10.37 10.14 -19.01
C ILE A 148 -10.10 8.64 -18.93
N ILE A 149 -10.82 7.88 -18.08
CA ILE A 149 -10.71 6.41 -18.02
C ILE A 149 -11.04 5.79 -19.37
N GLN A 150 -12.15 6.19 -20.00
CA GLN A 150 -12.55 5.70 -21.32
C GLN A 150 -11.50 6.03 -22.39
N LYS A 151 -10.92 7.25 -22.36
CA LYS A 151 -9.87 7.65 -23.29
C LYS A 151 -8.60 6.84 -23.09
N ILE A 152 -8.16 6.63 -21.84
CA ILE A 152 -6.98 5.79 -21.52
C ILE A 152 -7.22 4.35 -21.99
N HIS A 153 -8.37 3.77 -21.66
CA HIS A 153 -8.70 2.39 -22.02
C HIS A 153 -8.70 2.16 -23.54
N ARG A 154 -9.18 3.15 -24.31
CA ARG A 154 -9.22 3.08 -25.78
C ARG A 154 -7.83 3.23 -26.40
N GLU A 155 -7.05 4.22 -25.95
CA GLU A 155 -5.77 4.59 -26.58
C GLU A 155 -4.61 3.71 -26.06
N PHE A 156 -4.70 3.20 -24.82
CA PHE A 156 -3.70 2.33 -24.19
C PHE A 156 -4.34 1.03 -23.67
N PRO A 157 -4.78 0.10 -24.56
CA PRO A 157 -5.58 -1.07 -24.17
C PRO A 157 -4.86 -2.07 -23.25
N ASN A 158 -3.54 -1.99 -23.14
CA ASN A 158 -2.73 -2.84 -22.24
C ASN A 158 -2.38 -2.16 -20.91
N GLN A 159 -2.71 -0.87 -20.75
CA GLN A 159 -2.42 -0.11 -19.55
C GLN A 159 -3.37 -0.50 -18.43
N PHE A 160 -2.85 -0.82 -17.25
CA PHE A 160 -3.71 -0.98 -16.09
C PHE A 160 -4.16 0.38 -15.57
N ILE A 161 -5.45 0.47 -15.24
CA ILE A 161 -6.10 1.68 -14.73
C ILE A 161 -6.65 1.36 -13.34
N SER A 162 -6.36 2.23 -12.38
CA SER A 162 -6.93 2.23 -11.03
C SER A 162 -7.86 3.41 -10.87
N ILE A 163 -8.94 3.25 -10.12
CA ILE A 163 -9.82 4.35 -9.68
C ILE A 163 -9.60 4.64 -8.20
N ASP A 164 -9.14 5.86 -7.86
CA ASP A 164 -8.99 6.35 -6.49
C ASP A 164 -10.32 6.98 -6.05
N THR A 165 -11.11 6.19 -5.33
CA THR A 165 -12.43 6.63 -4.84
C THR A 165 -12.86 5.86 -3.60
N THR A 166 -13.68 6.50 -2.77
CA THR A 166 -14.33 5.90 -1.59
C THR A 166 -15.82 5.63 -1.82
N LYS A 167 -16.33 5.79 -3.06
CA LYS A 167 -17.74 5.68 -3.43
C LYS A 167 -17.97 4.47 -4.34
N SER A 168 -18.85 3.58 -3.94
CA SER A 168 -19.13 2.32 -4.64
C SER A 168 -19.66 2.53 -6.07
N LYS A 169 -20.55 3.53 -6.27
CA LYS A 169 -21.08 3.83 -7.58
C LYS A 169 -20.03 4.39 -8.53
N VAL A 170 -19.11 5.25 -8.03
CA VAL A 170 -17.98 5.74 -8.83
C VAL A 170 -17.07 4.58 -9.19
N ALA A 171 -16.73 3.70 -8.23
CA ALA A 171 -15.93 2.51 -8.49
C ALA A 171 -16.58 1.61 -9.54
N GLU A 172 -17.88 1.33 -9.44
CA GLU A 172 -18.60 0.48 -10.36
C GLU A 172 -18.57 1.02 -11.80
N LEU A 173 -18.97 2.28 -11.99
CA LEU A 173 -18.99 2.90 -13.31
C LEU A 173 -17.59 3.09 -13.90
N ALA A 174 -16.57 3.35 -13.07
CA ALA A 174 -15.18 3.40 -13.51
C ALA A 174 -14.68 2.03 -14.01
N ILE A 175 -15.03 0.92 -13.32
CA ILE A 175 -14.70 -0.44 -13.78
C ILE A 175 -15.40 -0.74 -15.11
N GLU A 176 -16.68 -0.39 -15.25
CA GLU A 176 -17.42 -0.54 -16.50
C GLU A 176 -16.84 0.31 -17.65
N ALA A 177 -16.23 1.45 -17.32
CA ALA A 177 -15.53 2.32 -18.27
C ALA A 177 -14.12 1.85 -18.65
N GLY A 178 -13.57 0.80 -17.98
CA GLY A 178 -12.28 0.21 -18.30
C GLY A 178 -11.24 0.30 -17.20
N ALA A 179 -11.58 0.70 -15.97
CA ALA A 179 -10.69 0.57 -14.82
C ALA A 179 -10.57 -0.90 -14.39
N HIS A 180 -9.46 -1.26 -13.74
CA HIS A 180 -9.10 -2.63 -13.40
C HIS A 180 -8.86 -2.84 -11.91
N ILE A 181 -8.67 -1.77 -11.14
CA ILE A 181 -8.30 -1.77 -9.72
C ILE A 181 -9.16 -0.73 -9.01
N ILE A 182 -9.62 -1.02 -7.80
CA ILE A 182 -10.24 -0.03 -6.90
C ILE A 182 -9.21 0.34 -5.85
N ASN A 183 -8.87 1.64 -5.76
CA ASN A 183 -8.02 2.20 -4.72
C ASN A 183 -8.89 2.98 -3.74
N ASP A 184 -9.25 2.34 -2.61
CA ASP A 184 -10.11 2.93 -1.60
C ASP A 184 -9.32 3.24 -0.32
N ILE A 185 -9.01 4.52 -0.14
CA ILE A 185 -8.29 5.03 1.04
C ILE A 185 -9.04 4.82 2.36
N SER A 186 -10.36 4.63 2.30
CA SER A 186 -11.20 4.39 3.48
C SER A 186 -11.29 2.92 3.86
N SER A 187 -10.94 2.02 2.94
CA SER A 187 -11.10 0.58 3.11
C SER A 187 -12.56 0.22 3.44
N PHE A 188 -13.47 0.63 2.58
CA PHE A 188 -14.92 0.39 2.68
C PHE A 188 -15.58 0.90 3.98
N GLU A 189 -14.88 1.74 4.75
CA GLU A 189 -15.46 2.34 5.96
C GLU A 189 -16.41 3.51 5.65
N PHE A 190 -16.22 4.20 4.51
CA PHE A 190 -17.12 5.29 4.10
C PHE A 190 -18.28 4.77 3.26
N ASP A 191 -18.06 3.72 2.46
CA ASP A 191 -19.07 3.04 1.65
C ASP A 191 -18.75 1.53 1.58
N SER A 192 -19.50 0.73 2.34
CA SER A 192 -19.29 -0.72 2.41
C SER A 192 -19.64 -1.46 1.12
N ASP A 193 -20.41 -0.85 0.22
CA ASP A 193 -20.82 -1.46 -1.04
C ASP A 193 -19.67 -1.58 -2.04
N ILE A 194 -18.52 -0.89 -1.80
CA ILE A 194 -17.25 -1.13 -2.52
C ILE A 194 -16.88 -2.62 -2.51
N LEU A 195 -17.09 -3.33 -1.40
CA LEU A 195 -16.84 -4.77 -1.33
C LEU A 195 -17.72 -5.56 -2.32
N LYS A 196 -18.98 -5.16 -2.51
CA LYS A 196 -19.87 -5.79 -3.49
C LYS A 196 -19.38 -5.57 -4.92
N VAL A 197 -18.89 -4.36 -5.22
CA VAL A 197 -18.30 -4.02 -6.52
C VAL A 197 -17.04 -4.84 -6.78
N ALA A 198 -16.08 -4.83 -5.85
CA ALA A 198 -14.85 -5.60 -5.99
C ALA A 198 -15.11 -7.09 -6.20
N LYS A 199 -16.07 -7.68 -5.46
CA LYS A 199 -16.50 -9.07 -5.62
C LYS A 199 -17.16 -9.33 -6.97
N LYS A 200 -18.13 -8.48 -7.38
CA LYS A 200 -18.88 -8.61 -8.64
C LYS A 200 -17.96 -8.66 -9.84
N TYR A 201 -17.02 -7.73 -9.91
CA TYR A 201 -16.09 -7.58 -11.03
C TYR A 201 -14.78 -8.36 -10.86
N ARG A 202 -14.55 -8.96 -9.68
CA ARG A 202 -13.33 -9.71 -9.33
C ARG A 202 -12.05 -8.90 -9.54
N VAL A 203 -12.12 -7.60 -9.27
CA VAL A 203 -10.98 -6.69 -9.39
C VAL A 203 -10.20 -6.59 -8.07
N PRO A 204 -8.89 -6.26 -8.11
CA PRO A 204 -8.12 -5.95 -6.91
C PRO A 204 -8.73 -4.77 -6.16
N LEU A 205 -8.73 -4.87 -4.83
CA LEU A 205 -9.11 -3.79 -3.93
C LEU A 205 -7.91 -3.40 -3.09
N VAL A 206 -7.50 -2.13 -3.16
CA VAL A 206 -6.53 -1.56 -2.23
C VAL A 206 -7.27 -1.19 -0.95
N ILE A 207 -6.73 -1.66 0.18
CA ILE A 207 -7.19 -1.32 1.51
C ILE A 207 -6.07 -0.59 2.25
N MET A 208 -6.38 0.58 2.81
CA MET A 208 -5.42 1.46 3.45
C MET A 208 -5.75 1.70 4.93
N HIS A 209 -4.73 1.92 5.75
CA HIS A 209 -4.91 2.41 7.10
C HIS A 209 -5.00 3.94 7.13
N ILE A 210 -6.11 4.46 7.62
CA ILE A 210 -6.30 5.87 7.95
C ILE A 210 -6.82 5.99 9.39
N LYS A 211 -6.32 6.96 10.16
CA LYS A 211 -6.88 7.30 11.49
C LYS A 211 -7.66 8.60 11.39
N GLY A 212 -8.98 8.49 11.48
CA GLY A 212 -9.91 9.60 11.24
C GLY A 212 -10.31 9.76 9.76
N ARG A 213 -10.81 10.94 9.40
CA ARG A 213 -11.17 11.29 8.01
C ARG A 213 -10.15 12.26 7.41
N PRO A 214 -9.99 12.35 6.08
CA PRO A 214 -9.04 13.29 5.47
C PRO A 214 -9.09 14.70 6.02
N GLN A 215 -10.30 15.21 6.35
CA GLN A 215 -10.49 16.55 6.91
C GLN A 215 -9.94 16.71 8.33
N THR A 216 -9.89 15.63 9.12
CA THR A 216 -9.56 15.68 10.56
C THR A 216 -8.37 14.82 10.96
N MET A 217 -7.86 13.97 10.07
CA MET A 217 -6.83 12.96 10.36
C MET A 217 -5.53 13.50 10.95
N GLN A 218 -5.21 14.77 10.72
CA GLN A 218 -4.00 15.41 11.23
C GLN A 218 -4.19 16.06 12.62
N LYS A 219 -5.39 15.96 13.21
CA LYS A 219 -5.66 16.49 14.55
C LYS A 219 -5.15 15.48 15.59
N GLN A 220 -3.88 15.64 15.99
CA GLN A 220 -3.23 14.88 17.08
C GLN A 220 -3.38 13.35 16.96
N PRO A 221 -2.91 12.71 15.87
CA PRO A 221 -2.88 11.26 15.81
C PRO A 221 -1.90 10.75 16.86
N ILE A 222 -2.37 9.86 17.75
CA ILE A 222 -1.58 9.25 18.83
C ILE A 222 -1.52 7.76 18.57
N TYR A 223 -0.31 7.19 18.68
CA TYR A 223 -0.02 5.75 18.63
C TYR A 223 0.92 5.41 19.78
N GLU A 224 0.74 4.24 20.39
CA GLU A 224 1.70 3.61 21.29
C GLU A 224 2.79 2.92 20.46
N ASP A 225 2.42 2.02 19.57
CA ASP A 225 3.27 1.44 18.51
C ASP A 225 2.52 1.54 17.18
N VAL A 226 2.96 2.46 16.34
CA VAL A 226 2.27 2.74 15.07
C VAL A 226 2.28 1.54 14.12
N VAL A 227 3.33 0.71 14.14
CA VAL A 227 3.44 -0.46 13.25
C VAL A 227 2.48 -1.55 13.68
N SER A 228 2.43 -1.86 14.97
CA SER A 228 1.51 -2.86 15.53
C SER A 228 0.05 -2.45 15.33
N GLU A 229 -0.32 -1.19 15.65
CA GLU A 229 -1.70 -0.71 15.49
C GLU A 229 -2.15 -0.70 14.02
N VAL A 230 -1.26 -0.31 13.10
CA VAL A 230 -1.55 -0.33 11.66
C VAL A 230 -1.65 -1.76 11.14
N TYR A 231 -0.80 -2.66 11.61
CA TYR A 231 -0.84 -4.08 11.25
C TYR A 231 -2.16 -4.73 11.67
N GLU A 232 -2.57 -4.56 12.92
CA GLU A 232 -3.83 -5.09 13.46
C GLU A 232 -5.05 -4.52 12.72
N SER A 233 -5.03 -3.22 12.43
CA SER A 233 -6.10 -2.57 11.66
C SER A 233 -6.22 -3.18 10.26
N LEU A 234 -5.10 -3.34 9.54
CA LEU A 234 -5.10 -3.97 8.22
C LEU A 234 -5.51 -5.44 8.29
N GLU A 235 -5.06 -6.20 9.29
CA GLU A 235 -5.48 -7.59 9.49
C GLU A 235 -7.00 -7.70 9.67
N SER A 236 -7.58 -6.81 10.48
CA SER A 236 -9.04 -6.75 10.68
C SER A 236 -9.77 -6.43 9.37
N LYS A 237 -9.28 -5.48 8.58
CA LYS A 237 -9.86 -5.11 7.27
C LYS A 237 -9.74 -6.25 6.25
N ILE A 238 -8.60 -6.93 6.21
CA ILE A 238 -8.41 -8.15 5.39
C ILE A 238 -9.46 -9.20 5.75
N LYS A 239 -9.65 -9.47 7.06
CA LYS A 239 -10.65 -10.44 7.52
C LYS A 239 -12.07 -10.07 7.07
N LYS A 240 -12.45 -8.80 7.19
CA LYS A 240 -13.76 -8.29 6.73
C LYS A 240 -13.94 -8.46 5.22
N ALA A 241 -12.94 -8.07 4.42
CA ALA A 241 -12.98 -8.21 2.96
C ALA A 241 -13.13 -9.68 2.54
N LYS A 242 -12.37 -10.60 3.16
CA LYS A 242 -12.46 -12.03 2.90
C LYS A 242 -13.83 -12.61 3.25
N LEU A 243 -14.43 -12.22 4.37
CA LEU A 243 -15.79 -12.64 4.75
C LEU A 243 -16.83 -12.13 3.73
N ALA A 244 -16.60 -11.00 3.08
CA ALA A 244 -17.41 -10.51 1.98
C ALA A 244 -17.16 -11.24 0.64
N GLY A 245 -16.12 -12.08 0.56
CA GLY A 245 -15.70 -12.81 -0.63
C GLY A 245 -14.76 -12.05 -1.55
N VAL A 246 -13.99 -11.11 -0.99
CA VAL A 246 -12.95 -10.34 -1.71
C VAL A 246 -11.58 -10.79 -1.21
N ASP A 247 -10.87 -11.58 -2.04
CA ASP A 247 -9.56 -12.15 -1.71
C ASP A 247 -8.40 -11.45 -2.43
N ASN A 248 -8.67 -10.75 -3.54
CA ASN A 248 -7.66 -10.06 -4.34
C ASN A 248 -7.40 -8.67 -3.76
N LEU A 249 -6.54 -8.61 -2.76
CA LEU A 249 -6.28 -7.41 -1.98
C LEU A 249 -4.85 -6.89 -2.17
N ILE A 250 -4.70 -5.57 -2.07
CA ILE A 250 -3.44 -4.84 -1.92
C ILE A 250 -3.54 -4.07 -0.60
N ILE A 251 -2.50 -4.06 0.22
CA ILE A 251 -2.49 -3.35 1.49
C ILE A 251 -1.62 -2.10 1.42
N ASP A 252 -2.09 -1.00 2.02
CA ASP A 252 -1.33 0.24 2.16
C ASP A 252 -1.29 0.66 3.64
N PRO A 253 -0.11 0.81 4.26
CA PRO A 253 0.01 1.29 5.64
C PRO A 253 -0.44 2.74 5.83
N GLY A 254 -0.76 3.47 4.76
CA GLY A 254 -1.32 4.82 4.78
C GLY A 254 -0.34 5.87 5.28
N ILE A 255 0.86 5.92 4.70
CA ILE A 255 1.86 6.95 4.99
C ILE A 255 1.25 8.35 4.78
N GLY A 256 1.35 9.23 5.79
CA GLY A 256 0.80 10.59 5.73
C GLY A 256 -0.68 10.72 6.11
N PHE A 257 -1.40 9.62 6.33
CA PHE A 257 -2.82 9.63 6.70
C PHE A 257 -3.01 9.38 8.19
N GLY A 258 -3.26 10.46 8.96
CA GLY A 258 -3.45 10.39 10.40
C GLY A 258 -2.23 9.88 11.15
N LYS A 259 -1.04 10.44 10.86
CA LYS A 259 0.24 10.00 11.42
C LYS A 259 1.15 11.18 11.70
N ARG A 260 1.91 11.12 12.80
CA ARG A 260 2.99 12.07 13.12
C ARG A 260 4.14 11.91 12.10
N VAL A 261 5.06 12.87 12.08
CA VAL A 261 6.25 12.77 11.20
C VAL A 261 7.07 11.53 11.52
N SER A 262 7.34 11.25 12.81
CA SER A 262 8.06 10.07 13.27
C SER A 262 7.38 8.76 12.87
N ASP A 263 6.05 8.68 13.00
CA ASP A 263 5.28 7.49 12.66
C ASP A 263 5.45 7.07 11.19
N ASN A 264 5.54 8.07 10.29
CA ASN A 264 5.75 7.79 8.86
C ASN A 264 7.12 7.17 8.59
N TYR A 265 8.17 7.68 9.24
CA TYR A 265 9.51 7.11 9.11
C TYR A 265 9.60 5.72 9.74
N GLU A 266 8.96 5.50 10.88
CA GLU A 266 8.94 4.19 11.55
C GLU A 266 8.21 3.14 10.68
N LEU A 267 7.05 3.47 10.12
CA LEU A 267 6.34 2.59 9.18
C LEU A 267 7.17 2.25 7.95
N LEU A 268 7.90 3.21 7.37
CA LEU A 268 8.77 2.97 6.21
C LEU A 268 9.98 2.09 6.60
N ASN A 269 10.57 2.32 7.77
CA ASN A 269 11.70 1.54 8.26
C ASN A 269 11.31 0.09 8.56
N ARG A 270 10.14 -0.11 9.18
CA ARG A 270 9.61 -1.41 9.58
C ARG A 270 8.59 -1.99 8.58
N LEU A 271 8.57 -1.47 7.34
CA LEU A 271 7.60 -1.86 6.30
C LEU A 271 7.60 -3.36 6.02
N SER A 272 8.75 -4.01 6.14
CA SER A 272 8.90 -5.45 5.91
C SER A 272 8.04 -6.31 6.85
N GLU A 273 7.63 -5.81 8.02
CA GLU A 273 6.78 -6.54 8.96
C GLU A 273 5.38 -6.81 8.37
N PHE A 274 4.87 -5.91 7.52
CA PHE A 274 3.57 -6.08 6.85
C PHE A 274 3.54 -7.24 5.84
N LYS A 275 4.70 -7.78 5.43
CA LYS A 275 4.78 -9.01 4.62
C LYS A 275 4.08 -10.18 5.29
N GLY A 276 4.06 -10.19 6.65
CA GLY A 276 3.36 -11.18 7.46
C GLY A 276 1.85 -11.26 7.20
N LEU A 277 1.23 -10.17 6.73
CA LEU A 277 -0.18 -10.16 6.32
C LEU A 277 -0.44 -10.98 5.05
N GLY A 278 0.58 -11.20 4.21
CA GLY A 278 0.51 -12.08 3.04
C GLY A 278 -0.07 -11.44 1.78
N TYR A 279 -0.18 -10.12 1.73
CA TYR A 279 -0.69 -9.36 0.57
C TYR A 279 0.37 -8.40 0.04
N PRO A 280 0.32 -8.03 -1.26
CA PRO A 280 1.20 -7.01 -1.82
C PRO A 280 1.07 -5.69 -1.07
N ILE A 281 2.19 -5.07 -0.77
CA ILE A 281 2.25 -3.77 -0.09
C ILE A 281 2.35 -2.66 -1.12
N MET A 282 1.41 -1.73 -1.08
CA MET A 282 1.46 -0.45 -1.79
C MET A 282 1.95 0.64 -0.85
N VAL A 283 2.74 1.58 -1.36
CA VAL A 283 3.19 2.75 -0.62
C VAL A 283 3.11 3.99 -1.49
N GLY A 284 2.50 5.07 -0.96
CA GLY A 284 2.52 6.39 -1.57
C GLY A 284 3.20 7.40 -0.65
N VAL A 285 4.40 7.86 -1.00
CA VAL A 285 5.16 8.87 -0.24
C VAL A 285 5.38 10.16 -1.00
N SER A 286 5.02 10.17 -2.29
CA SER A 286 5.34 11.23 -3.23
C SER A 286 4.85 12.60 -2.77
N LYS A 287 5.80 13.54 -2.62
CA LYS A 287 5.61 14.94 -2.23
C LYS A 287 4.90 15.16 -0.89
N LYS A 288 4.77 14.11 -0.04
CA LYS A 288 4.06 14.19 1.24
C LYS A 288 4.72 15.15 2.24
N SER A 289 3.87 15.73 3.11
CA SER A 289 4.27 16.82 4.01
C SER A 289 5.30 16.41 5.06
N PHE A 290 5.35 15.13 5.47
CA PHE A 290 6.31 14.66 6.45
C PHE A 290 7.76 14.82 5.95
N LEU A 291 8.03 14.59 4.65
CA LEU A 291 9.34 14.81 4.03
C LEU A 291 9.74 16.30 4.08
N GLY A 292 8.78 17.18 3.74
CA GLY A 292 9.03 18.62 3.77
C GLY A 292 9.25 19.15 5.19
N LYS A 293 8.47 18.67 6.17
CA LYS A 293 8.62 19.08 7.57
C LYS A 293 9.96 18.64 8.17
N SER A 294 10.45 17.45 7.82
CA SER A 294 11.73 16.94 8.34
C SER A 294 12.94 17.69 7.83
N LEU A 295 12.87 18.18 6.58
CA LEU A 295 13.96 18.85 5.90
C LEU A 295 13.78 20.38 5.82
N ASN A 296 12.68 20.91 6.34
CA ASN A 296 12.28 22.31 6.25
C ASN A 296 12.28 22.81 4.81
N ILE A 297 11.61 22.07 3.88
CA ILE A 297 11.53 22.36 2.46
C ILE A 297 10.09 22.44 1.97
N ASN A 298 9.86 23.27 0.98
CA ASN A 298 8.57 23.40 0.27
C ASN A 298 8.29 22.19 -0.63
N VAL A 299 7.06 22.09 -1.15
CA VAL A 299 6.60 20.96 -1.96
C VAL A 299 7.38 20.80 -3.27
N GLU A 300 7.81 21.90 -3.87
CA GLU A 300 8.60 21.95 -5.10
C GLU A 300 9.97 21.28 -4.96
N HIS A 301 10.52 21.26 -3.75
CA HIS A 301 11.84 20.70 -3.46
C HIS A 301 11.79 19.28 -2.88
N ARG A 302 10.60 18.62 -2.87
CA ARG A 302 10.43 17.26 -2.28
C ARG A 302 10.73 16.12 -3.26
N GLU A 303 11.23 16.41 -4.45
CA GLU A 303 11.48 15.36 -5.45
C GLU A 303 12.57 14.37 -4.99
N ILE A 304 13.74 14.88 -4.62
CA ILE A 304 14.85 14.04 -4.13
C ILE A 304 14.46 13.25 -2.85
N PRO A 305 13.90 13.88 -1.80
CA PRO A 305 13.42 13.14 -0.64
C PRO A 305 12.33 12.09 -0.96
N THR A 306 11.48 12.37 -1.94
CA THR A 306 10.48 11.40 -2.43
C THR A 306 11.18 10.17 -3.01
N THR A 307 12.11 10.37 -3.96
CA THR A 307 12.86 9.28 -4.60
C THR A 307 13.61 8.44 -3.57
N ALA A 308 14.26 9.08 -2.59
CA ALA A 308 14.95 8.38 -1.51
C ALA A 308 13.98 7.53 -0.66
N ALA A 309 12.82 8.09 -0.28
CA ALA A 309 11.81 7.38 0.51
C ALA A 309 11.15 6.23 -0.28
N GLU A 310 10.91 6.40 -1.59
CA GLU A 310 10.42 5.35 -2.49
C GLU A 310 11.43 4.21 -2.61
N THR A 311 12.72 4.53 -2.80
CA THR A 311 13.81 3.53 -2.84
C THR A 311 13.85 2.71 -1.56
N MET A 312 13.77 3.35 -0.40
CA MET A 312 13.73 2.67 0.90
C MET A 312 12.48 1.80 1.05
N ALA A 313 11.31 2.30 0.63
CA ALA A 313 10.07 1.54 0.66
C ALA A 313 10.14 0.27 -0.20
N ILE A 314 10.67 0.36 -1.42
CA ILE A 314 10.86 -0.78 -2.33
C ILE A 314 11.84 -1.78 -1.73
N ASN A 315 12.95 -1.31 -1.18
CA ASN A 315 13.92 -2.17 -0.50
C ASN A 315 13.28 -2.93 0.67
N ASN A 316 12.43 -2.26 1.45
CA ASN A 316 11.74 -2.83 2.60
C ASN A 316 10.48 -3.64 2.23
N GLY A 317 10.15 -3.78 0.94
CA GLY A 317 9.14 -4.71 0.46
C GLY A 317 7.90 -4.11 -0.17
N ALA A 318 7.85 -2.81 -0.47
CA ALA A 318 6.80 -2.27 -1.31
C ALA A 318 6.82 -2.95 -2.69
N ARG A 319 5.65 -3.41 -3.14
CA ARG A 319 5.46 -4.04 -4.45
C ARG A 319 4.70 -3.15 -5.43
N ILE A 320 4.10 -2.09 -4.92
CA ILE A 320 3.48 -1.03 -5.73
C ILE A 320 3.92 0.31 -5.12
N VAL A 321 4.47 1.19 -5.93
CA VAL A 321 4.83 2.55 -5.52
C VAL A 321 3.92 3.53 -6.25
N ARG A 322 3.15 4.30 -5.47
CA ARG A 322 2.22 5.32 -5.98
C ARG A 322 2.91 6.68 -5.97
N THR A 323 3.14 7.26 -7.14
CA THR A 323 4.01 8.43 -7.32
C THR A 323 3.50 9.44 -8.34
N HIS A 324 3.95 10.69 -8.22
CA HIS A 324 3.78 11.72 -9.25
C HIS A 324 4.91 11.69 -10.31
N ASN A 325 6.08 11.16 -9.97
CA ASN A 325 7.22 11.08 -10.88
C ASN A 325 7.56 9.62 -11.21
N VAL A 326 6.97 9.15 -12.31
CA VAL A 326 7.08 7.75 -12.75
C VAL A 326 8.52 7.36 -13.06
N ILE A 327 9.28 8.22 -13.77
CA ILE A 327 10.65 7.90 -14.20
C ILE A 327 11.58 7.69 -13.00
N ASN A 328 11.47 8.54 -11.96
CA ASN A 328 12.29 8.40 -10.76
C ASN A 328 11.94 7.12 -9.99
N ALA A 329 10.63 6.80 -9.89
CA ALA A 329 10.19 5.57 -9.22
C ALA A 329 10.62 4.31 -9.98
N LYS A 330 10.60 4.32 -11.32
CA LYS A 330 11.12 3.22 -12.15
C LYS A 330 12.63 3.03 -11.95
N GLN A 331 13.39 4.11 -11.96
CA GLN A 331 14.84 4.04 -11.68
C GLN A 331 15.11 3.51 -10.26
N SER A 332 14.32 3.95 -9.26
CA SER A 332 14.42 3.44 -7.90
C SER A 332 14.14 1.94 -7.81
N ALA A 333 13.10 1.47 -8.52
CA ALA A 333 12.76 0.05 -8.57
C ALA A 333 13.87 -0.78 -9.21
N GLU A 334 14.42 -0.32 -10.33
CA GLU A 334 15.51 -1.00 -11.03
C GLU A 334 16.77 -1.04 -10.18
N ILE A 335 17.18 0.05 -9.57
CA ILE A 335 18.36 0.08 -8.68
C ILE A 335 18.21 -0.90 -7.53
N VAL A 336 17.04 -0.95 -6.88
CA VAL A 336 16.81 -1.93 -5.79
C VAL A 336 16.85 -3.38 -6.31
N ASN A 337 16.34 -3.62 -7.52
CA ASN A 337 16.42 -4.95 -8.13
C ASN A 337 17.86 -5.38 -8.41
N LEU A 338 18.70 -4.46 -8.89
CA LEU A 338 20.13 -4.71 -9.13
C LEU A 338 20.89 -4.99 -7.81
N PHE A 339 20.58 -4.25 -6.73
CA PHE A 339 21.15 -4.55 -5.41
C PHE A 339 20.78 -5.95 -4.91
N LYS A 340 19.57 -6.41 -5.19
CA LYS A 340 19.09 -7.74 -4.76
C LYS A 340 19.59 -8.86 -5.66
N ASN A 341 19.89 -8.57 -6.94
CA ASN A 341 20.27 -9.52 -7.96
C ASN A 341 21.41 -8.96 -8.82
N PRO A 342 22.64 -8.82 -8.28
CA PRO A 342 23.76 -8.20 -8.99
C PRO A 342 24.17 -8.94 -10.26
N ASP A 343 23.95 -10.25 -10.33
CA ASP A 343 24.28 -11.09 -11.50
C ASP A 343 23.43 -10.75 -12.75
N ARG A 344 22.37 -9.96 -12.61
CA ARG A 344 21.55 -9.48 -13.73
C ARG A 344 22.33 -8.60 -14.72
N MET A 345 23.41 -7.96 -14.27
CA MET A 345 24.29 -7.08 -15.09
C MET A 345 25.32 -7.84 -15.92
N ILE A 346 25.49 -9.15 -15.69
CA ILE A 346 26.55 -9.93 -16.38
C ILE A 346 26.17 -10.19 -17.86
N ASN A 347 24.96 -9.92 -18.27
CA ASN A 347 24.44 -10.17 -19.62
C ASN A 347 24.16 -8.89 -20.44
N VAL A 348 24.72 -7.73 -20.06
CA VAL A 348 24.59 -6.45 -20.80
C VAL A 348 25.89 -6.14 -21.54
#